data_6e081df0d0fea535ebd270da2ccebfae
#
_entry.id   6e081df0d0fea535ebd270da2ccebfae
#
_cell.length_a   1.000
_cell.length_b   1.000
_cell.length_c   1.000
_cell.angle_alpha   90.00
_cell.angle_beta   90.00
_cell.angle_gamma   90.00
#
_symmetry.space_group_name_H-M   'P 1'
#
loop_
_entity.id
_entity.type
_entity.pdbx_description
1 polymer ?
#
loop_
_entity_poly.entity_id
_entity_poly.type
_entity_poly.pdbx_seq_one_letter_code
_entity_poly.pdbx_strand_id
1 'polypeptide(L)'
;MRVENAEKAQVFTIFDAPKLDPITVVLQDVGPSNGRLIVECYGSAWAGYWGATGSNSLREFLIDCHPSYIAGKMHSIDRKMKKTEEAYLERIVTAVHSALRSNAEVTGRPLADGPA
;
A
#
# COMPACT_ATOMS: atom_id res chain seq x y z
N MET A 1 -1.62 -19.80 -22.38
CA MET A 1 -1.45 -18.63 -21.48
C MET A 1 -2.52 -17.60 -21.79
N ARG A 2 -3.14 -17.04 -20.78
CA ARG A 2 -4.15 -15.99 -20.94
C ARG A 2 -3.72 -14.76 -20.14
N VAL A 3 -3.91 -13.59 -20.73
CA VAL A 3 -3.52 -12.32 -20.10
C VAL A 3 -4.77 -11.46 -19.94
N GLU A 4 -4.98 -10.96 -18.73
CA GLU A 4 -6.09 -10.08 -18.42
C GLU A 4 -5.58 -8.84 -17.72
N ASN A 5 -6.21 -7.70 -17.96
CA ASN A 5 -5.88 -6.48 -17.25
C ASN A 5 -6.45 -6.52 -15.84
N ALA A 6 -5.71 -5.98 -14.88
CA ALA A 6 -6.21 -5.83 -13.53
C ALA A 6 -7.21 -4.66 -13.52
N GLU A 7 -8.44 -4.94 -13.15
CA GLU A 7 -9.50 -3.93 -13.20
C GLU A 7 -9.61 -3.10 -11.93
N LYS A 8 -9.20 -3.66 -10.79
CA LYS A 8 -9.35 -2.99 -9.50
C LYS A 8 -7.99 -2.74 -8.86
N ALA A 9 -7.18 -1.99 -9.57
CA ALA A 9 -5.86 -1.61 -9.10
C ALA A 9 -5.71 -0.10 -9.15
N GLN A 10 -5.10 0.45 -8.11
CA GLN A 10 -4.73 1.86 -8.05
C GLN A 10 -3.23 1.96 -7.95
N VAL A 11 -2.65 2.90 -8.67
CA VAL A 11 -1.21 3.19 -8.58
C VAL A 11 -1.08 4.68 -8.32
N PHE A 12 -0.35 5.03 -7.28
CA PHE A 12 -0.11 6.43 -6.97
C PHE A 12 1.25 6.60 -6.31
N THR A 13 1.72 7.84 -6.27
CA THR A 13 3.02 8.15 -5.66
C THR A 13 2.81 9.18 -4.55
N ILE A 14 3.45 8.92 -3.41
CA ILE A 14 3.45 9.85 -2.29
C ILE A 14 4.76 10.62 -2.34
N PHE A 15 4.64 11.94 -2.41
CA PHE A 15 5.79 12.84 -2.39
C PHE A 15 5.88 13.54 -1.04
N ASP A 16 7.07 13.94 -0.68
CA ASP A 16 7.32 14.80 0.49
C ASP A 16 6.93 14.19 1.84
N ALA A 17 6.90 12.87 1.94
CA ALA A 17 6.81 12.23 3.24
C ALA A 17 8.10 12.54 4.01
N PRO A 18 8.02 12.87 5.31
CA PRO A 18 9.20 13.31 6.06
C PRO A 18 10.34 12.29 6.03
N LYS A 19 11.50 12.75 5.55
CA LYS A 19 12.74 11.96 5.50
C LYS A 19 12.62 10.69 4.65
N LEU A 20 11.73 10.69 3.68
CA LEU A 20 11.55 9.56 2.77
C LEU A 20 11.58 10.04 1.34
N ASP A 21 12.16 9.22 0.47
CA ASP A 21 12.07 9.42 -0.98
C ASP A 21 10.63 9.13 -1.43
N PRO A 22 10.27 9.53 -2.64
CA PRO A 22 8.93 9.24 -3.15
C PRO A 22 8.59 7.76 -3.05
N ILE A 23 7.35 7.48 -2.66
CA ILE A 23 6.85 6.12 -2.46
C ILE A 23 5.83 5.82 -3.54
N THR A 24 6.08 4.79 -4.34
CA THR A 24 5.11 4.30 -5.30
C THR A 24 4.28 3.22 -4.64
N VAL A 25 2.96 3.35 -4.73
CA VAL A 25 2.03 2.44 -4.08
C VAL A 25 1.17 1.78 -5.15
N VAL A 26 1.10 0.45 -5.08
CA VAL A 26 0.15 -0.33 -5.90
C VAL A 26 -0.82 -1.00 -4.94
N LEU A 27 -2.09 -0.70 -5.11
CA LEU A 27 -3.15 -1.22 -4.26
C LEU A 27 -4.13 -1.97 -5.16
N GLN A 28 -4.24 -3.28 -4.97
CA GLN A 28 -5.03 -4.11 -5.87
C GLN A 28 -6.03 -4.97 -5.10
N ASP A 29 -7.30 -4.87 -5.47
CA ASP A 29 -8.29 -5.85 -5.05
C ASP A 29 -8.20 -7.03 -6.01
N VAL A 30 -7.80 -8.20 -5.49
CA VAL A 30 -7.64 -9.39 -6.31
C VAL A 30 -8.95 -10.12 -6.48
N GLY A 31 -9.76 -10.12 -5.43
CA GLY A 31 -11.09 -10.69 -5.42
C GLY A 31 -11.98 -9.92 -4.48
N PRO A 32 -13.20 -10.38 -4.21
CA PRO A 32 -14.15 -9.63 -3.39
C PRO A 32 -13.72 -9.45 -1.94
N SER A 33 -12.84 -10.32 -1.44
CA SER A 33 -12.43 -10.26 -0.03
C SER A 33 -10.92 -10.44 0.12
N ASN A 34 -10.15 -10.12 -0.90
CA ASN A 34 -8.70 -10.26 -0.80
C ASN A 34 -8.00 -9.23 -1.66
N GLY A 35 -6.78 -8.88 -1.28
CA GLY A 35 -6.05 -7.88 -2.01
C GLY A 35 -4.57 -7.89 -1.72
N ARG A 36 -3.85 -7.09 -2.48
CA ARG A 36 -2.39 -7.01 -2.44
C ARG A 36 -1.94 -5.57 -2.39
N LEU A 37 -0.97 -5.30 -1.53
CA LEU A 37 -0.32 -4.00 -1.43
C LEU A 37 1.13 -4.16 -1.81
N ILE A 38 1.61 -3.34 -2.74
CA ILE A 38 3.02 -3.30 -3.11
C ILE A 38 3.48 -1.86 -2.94
N VAL A 39 4.62 -1.67 -2.29
CA VAL A 39 5.23 -0.35 -2.16
C VAL A 39 6.67 -0.41 -2.65
N GLU A 40 7.10 0.65 -3.29
CA GLU A 40 8.47 0.79 -3.77
C GLU A 40 8.99 2.14 -3.31
N CYS A 41 10.21 2.16 -2.80
CA CYS A 41 10.84 3.40 -2.36
C CYS A 41 12.34 3.25 -2.56
N TYR A 42 12.90 4.18 -3.31
CA TYR A 42 14.35 4.25 -3.56
C TYR A 42 14.92 2.91 -4.06
N GLY A 43 14.23 2.27 -5.00
CA GLY A 43 14.71 1.05 -5.64
C GLY A 43 14.47 -0.24 -4.89
N SER A 44 13.90 -0.18 -3.70
CA SER A 44 13.50 -1.38 -2.94
C SER A 44 11.98 -1.51 -2.95
N ALA A 45 11.51 -2.76 -2.91
CA ALA A 45 10.08 -3.01 -2.97
C ALA A 45 9.66 -4.07 -1.94
N TRP A 46 8.48 -3.89 -1.41
CA TRP A 46 7.89 -4.79 -0.43
C TRP A 46 6.45 -5.07 -0.82
N ALA A 47 5.97 -6.25 -0.47
CA ALA A 47 4.61 -6.64 -0.81
C ALA A 47 3.95 -7.38 0.35
N GLY A 48 2.64 -7.21 0.45
CA GLY A 48 1.82 -7.95 1.39
C GLY A 48 0.52 -8.38 0.72
N TYR A 49 -0.02 -9.49 1.17
CA TYR A 49 -1.27 -10.03 0.65
C TYR A 49 -2.20 -10.32 1.81
N TRP A 50 -3.44 -9.91 1.67
CA TRP A 50 -4.49 -10.17 2.66
C TRP A 50 -5.57 -11.02 2.02
N GLY A 51 -5.73 -12.24 2.53
CA GLY A 51 -6.66 -13.21 1.96
C GLY A 51 -8.08 -13.09 2.47
N ALA A 52 -8.32 -12.26 3.49
CA ALA A 52 -9.65 -12.13 4.07
C ALA A 52 -9.84 -10.70 4.59
N THR A 53 -10.41 -9.85 3.75
CA THR A 53 -10.73 -8.47 4.13
C THR A 53 -12.21 -8.30 4.49
N GLY A 54 -12.96 -9.39 4.53
CA GLY A 54 -14.39 -9.34 4.78
C GLY A 54 -15.13 -8.73 3.61
N SER A 55 -16.09 -7.87 3.88
CA SER A 55 -16.84 -7.19 2.83
C SER A 55 -16.18 -5.88 2.40
N ASN A 56 -15.02 -5.54 2.97
CA ASN A 56 -14.34 -4.30 2.65
C ASN A 56 -13.40 -4.47 1.45
N SER A 57 -13.20 -3.39 0.70
CA SER A 57 -12.09 -3.33 -0.22
C SER A 57 -10.78 -3.38 0.57
N LEU A 58 -9.66 -3.69 -0.10
CA LEU A 58 -8.37 -3.68 0.58
C LEU A 58 -8.10 -2.31 1.20
N ARG A 59 -8.40 -1.24 0.47
CA ARG A 59 -8.20 0.12 0.98
C ARG A 59 -8.95 0.35 2.28
N GLU A 60 -10.24 0.02 2.31
CA GLU A 60 -11.04 0.19 3.52
C GLU A 60 -10.49 -0.64 4.68
N PHE A 61 -10.09 -1.87 4.39
CA PHE A 61 -9.53 -2.74 5.39
C PHE A 61 -8.24 -2.15 5.97
N LEU A 62 -7.34 -1.67 5.11
CA LEU A 62 -6.05 -1.13 5.56
C LEU A 62 -6.21 0.16 6.35
N ILE A 63 -7.19 1.00 6.01
CA ILE A 63 -7.45 2.23 6.76
C ILE A 63 -7.76 1.93 8.22
N ASP A 64 -8.43 0.83 8.48
CA ASP A 64 -8.78 0.43 9.85
C ASP A 64 -7.67 -0.33 10.57
N CYS A 65 -6.59 -0.67 9.89
CA CYS A 65 -5.47 -1.37 10.49
C CYS A 65 -4.45 -0.39 11.05
N HIS A 66 -3.73 -0.83 12.09
CA HIS A 66 -2.58 -0.06 12.57
C HIS A 66 -1.42 -0.23 11.59
N PRO A 67 -0.66 0.84 11.28
CA PRO A 67 0.47 0.72 10.36
C PRO A 67 1.49 -0.37 10.71
N SER A 68 1.74 -0.59 11.99
CA SER A 68 2.70 -1.63 12.38
C SER A 68 2.20 -3.03 12.02
N TYR A 69 0.89 -3.25 12.09
CA TYR A 69 0.32 -4.52 11.66
C TYR A 69 0.51 -4.71 10.15
N ILE A 70 0.25 -3.66 9.38
CA ILE A 70 0.41 -3.72 7.92
C ILE A 70 1.86 -4.02 7.57
N ALA A 71 2.80 -3.29 8.17
CA ALA A 71 4.22 -3.50 7.91
C ALA A 71 4.66 -4.91 8.29
N GLY A 72 4.13 -5.43 9.39
CA GLY A 72 4.45 -6.79 9.85
C GLY A 72 3.98 -7.88 8.90
N LYS A 73 2.99 -7.58 8.06
CA LYS A 73 2.49 -8.54 7.06
C LYS A 73 3.23 -8.42 5.73
N MET A 74 4.10 -7.45 5.58
CA MET A 74 4.79 -7.21 4.32
C MET A 74 6.20 -7.77 4.34
N HIS A 75 6.68 -8.15 3.17
CA HIS A 75 7.98 -8.77 3.00
C HIS A 75 8.72 -8.12 1.85
N SER A 76 10.05 -8.09 1.94
CA SER A 76 10.87 -7.71 0.80
C SER A 76 10.64 -8.70 -0.33
N ILE A 77 10.60 -8.18 -1.56
CA ILE A 77 10.32 -9.01 -2.72
C ILE A 77 11.48 -9.96 -3.03
N ASP A 78 12.70 -9.55 -2.75
CA ASP A 78 13.88 -10.27 -3.22
C ASP A 78 14.83 -10.74 -2.12
N ARG A 79 14.57 -10.47 -0.85
CA ARG A 79 15.49 -10.86 0.20
C ARG A 79 14.86 -10.88 1.58
N LYS A 80 15.55 -11.50 2.54
CA LYS A 80 15.11 -11.47 3.92
C LYS A 80 15.43 -10.10 4.54
N MET A 81 14.48 -9.55 5.27
CA MET A 81 14.64 -8.23 5.87
C MET A 81 15.39 -8.29 7.19
N LYS A 82 16.23 -7.27 7.41
CA LYS A 82 16.89 -7.02 8.69
C LYS A 82 16.02 -6.08 9.52
N LYS A 83 16.30 -5.99 10.82
CA LYS A 83 15.52 -5.12 11.71
C LYS A 83 15.53 -3.65 11.29
N THR A 84 16.66 -3.17 10.79
CA THR A 84 16.74 -1.80 10.30
C THR A 84 15.84 -1.57 9.09
N GLU A 85 15.71 -2.57 8.26
CA GLU A 85 14.81 -2.49 7.10
C GLU A 85 13.36 -2.56 7.54
N GLU A 86 13.04 -3.36 8.55
CA GLU A 86 11.69 -3.43 9.10
C GLU A 86 11.24 -2.07 9.63
N ALA A 87 12.13 -1.37 10.33
CA ALA A 87 11.85 -0.04 10.84
C ALA A 87 11.64 0.97 9.70
N TYR A 88 12.45 0.87 8.68
CA TYR A 88 12.32 1.70 7.49
C TYR A 88 10.98 1.46 6.78
N LEU A 89 10.61 0.18 6.62
CA LEU A 89 9.33 -0.19 6.01
C LEU A 89 8.17 0.34 6.84
N GLU A 90 8.26 0.28 8.16
CA GLU A 90 7.19 0.80 9.01
C GLU A 90 6.98 2.30 8.82
N ARG A 91 8.06 3.05 8.64
CA ARG A 91 7.94 4.49 8.32
C ARG A 91 7.25 4.71 6.96
N ILE A 92 7.61 3.91 5.97
CA ILE A 92 6.98 3.97 4.65
C ILE A 92 5.50 3.65 4.76
N VAL A 93 5.15 2.58 5.46
CA VAL A 93 3.76 2.15 5.62
C VAL A 93 2.95 3.18 6.40
N THR A 94 3.57 3.84 7.38
CA THR A 94 2.91 4.92 8.11
C THR A 94 2.51 6.05 7.17
N ALA A 95 3.39 6.42 6.24
CA ALA A 95 3.07 7.43 5.24
C ALA A 95 1.96 6.97 4.30
N VAL A 96 2.00 5.71 3.88
CA VAL A 96 0.96 5.14 3.02
C VAL A 96 -0.40 5.17 3.73
N HIS A 97 -0.43 4.72 4.97
CA HIS A 97 -1.65 4.69 5.77
C HIS A 97 -2.25 6.10 5.93
N SER A 98 -1.39 7.07 6.21
CA SER A 98 -1.81 8.46 6.33
C SER A 98 -2.40 8.98 5.03
N ALA A 99 -1.78 8.65 3.89
CA ALA A 99 -2.26 9.06 2.59
C ALA A 99 -3.63 8.44 2.28
N LEU A 100 -3.82 7.17 2.60
CA LEU A 100 -5.10 6.51 2.37
C LEU A 100 -6.20 7.16 3.19
N ARG A 101 -5.93 7.44 4.46
CA ARG A 101 -6.90 8.06 5.34
C ARG A 101 -7.26 9.48 4.89
N SER A 102 -6.25 10.27 4.57
CA SER A 102 -6.48 11.66 4.13
C SER A 102 -7.34 11.72 2.89
N ASN A 103 -7.05 10.86 1.92
CA ASN A 103 -7.82 10.84 0.69
C ASN A 103 -9.27 10.45 0.95
N ALA A 104 -9.49 9.45 1.81
CA ALA A 104 -10.83 9.01 2.14
C ALA A 104 -11.62 10.10 2.88
N GLU A 105 -10.96 10.84 3.76
CA GLU A 105 -11.61 11.88 4.54
C GLU A 105 -11.94 13.13 3.74
N VAL A 106 -11.05 13.51 2.83
CA VAL A 106 -11.17 14.79 2.16
C VAL A 106 -12.26 14.80 1.10
N THR A 107 -12.32 13.76 0.28
CA THR A 107 -13.16 13.85 -0.91
C THR A 107 -13.92 12.60 -1.28
N GLY A 108 -13.50 11.45 -0.78
CA GLY A 108 -13.97 10.20 -1.36
C GLY A 108 -13.50 9.99 -2.77
N ARG A 109 -12.67 10.88 -3.30
CA ARG A 109 -12.11 10.71 -4.63
C ARG A 109 -10.87 9.80 -4.59
N PRO A 110 -10.64 9.02 -5.65
CA PRO A 110 -9.41 8.24 -5.72
C PRO A 110 -8.19 9.15 -5.72
N LEU A 111 -7.11 8.67 -5.10
CA LEU A 111 -5.84 9.41 -5.13
C LEU A 111 -5.33 9.62 -6.55
N ALA A 112 -5.67 8.70 -7.44
CA ALA A 112 -5.28 8.81 -8.84
C ALA A 112 -5.85 10.06 -9.51
N ASP A 113 -6.90 10.65 -8.95
CA ASP A 113 -7.47 11.90 -9.43
C ASP A 113 -6.80 13.11 -8.80
N GLY A 114 -5.72 12.91 -8.12
CA GLY A 114 -4.97 13.98 -7.53
C GLY A 114 -4.57 15.02 -8.56
N PRO A 115 -3.96 16.10 -8.12
CA PRO A 115 -3.67 17.19 -9.01
C PRO A 115 -2.89 16.71 -10.23
N ALA A 116 -3.49 16.97 -11.34
CA ALA A 116 -2.83 16.64 -12.59
C ALA A 116 -1.70 17.62 -12.79
#